data_df53e3504ed6071426d2c0a3db6350c8
#
_entry.id   df53e3504ed6071426d2c0a3db6350c8
#
_cell.length_a   1.000
_cell.length_b   1.000
_cell.length_c   1.000
_cell.angle_alpha   90.00
_cell.angle_beta   90.00
_cell.angle_gamma   90.00
#
_symmetry.space_group_name_H-M   'P 1'
#
loop_
_entity.id
_entity.type
_entity.pdbx_description
1 polymer ?
#
loop_
_entity_poly.entity_id
_entity_poly.type
_entity_poly.pdbx_seq_one_letter_code
_entity_poly.pdbx_strand_id
1 'polypeptide(L)'
;MITKRIIPCLDVKNGRVVKGTNFQGLQDVSSPVELGKYYSENGADELVFYDITASSEGRKLFTDILTEVASTIFIPLTVGGGINTLEDFDRVLKCGADKVSVNSGAIRNPDLIGQAARKYGDQCVVLSADVKRVEGSFRVFAKGGREDTGMEAISWITRCVRNGAGEVVLNSIDTDGVKGGFDLPMLEAVSEAVDVPVIASGGAGGVEDFVTLFKTLPKVDAGLAASIFHFGQVKIPELKVVLRENDISVRL
;
A
#
# COMPACT_ATOMS: atom_id res chain seq x y z
N MET A 1 -8.44 22.10 1.22
CA MET A 1 -8.11 21.09 0.19
C MET A 1 -7.28 20.02 0.90
N ILE A 2 -7.60 18.73 0.72
CA ILE A 2 -6.84 17.63 1.32
C ILE A 2 -5.52 17.50 0.54
N THR A 3 -4.38 17.41 1.23
CA THR A 3 -3.08 17.24 0.59
C THR A 3 -2.88 15.80 0.10
N LYS A 4 -2.24 15.64 -1.07
CA LYS A 4 -1.85 14.33 -1.59
C LYS A 4 -0.65 13.79 -0.82
N ARG A 5 -0.65 12.48 -0.53
CA ARG A 5 0.42 11.81 0.21
C ARG A 5 1.36 11.07 -0.74
N ILE A 6 2.66 11.13 -0.45
CA ILE A 6 3.70 10.35 -1.13
C ILE A 6 4.20 9.30 -0.16
N ILE A 7 4.02 8.04 -0.54
CA ILE A 7 4.17 6.89 0.36
C ILE A 7 5.22 5.91 -0.20
N PRO A 8 6.41 5.80 0.39
CA PRO A 8 7.31 4.69 0.10
C PRO A 8 6.80 3.37 0.72
N CYS A 9 7.02 2.26 -0.01
CA CYS A 9 6.65 0.91 0.43
C CYS A 9 7.91 0.06 0.63
N LEU A 10 8.06 -0.52 1.81
CA LEU A 10 9.11 -1.48 2.15
C LEU A 10 8.56 -2.90 1.96
N ASP A 11 8.94 -3.56 0.85
CA ASP A 11 8.70 -4.98 0.64
C ASP A 11 9.76 -5.78 1.40
N VAL A 12 9.39 -6.43 2.51
CA VAL A 12 10.33 -7.11 3.39
C VAL A 12 10.25 -8.63 3.21
N LYS A 13 11.42 -9.25 3.03
CA LYS A 13 11.61 -10.70 3.01
C LYS A 13 12.83 -11.07 3.84
N ASN A 14 12.68 -12.04 4.75
CA ASN A 14 13.76 -12.50 5.64
C ASN A 14 14.45 -11.35 6.39
N GLY A 15 13.65 -10.34 6.82
CA GLY A 15 14.18 -9.19 7.56
C GLY A 15 14.92 -8.15 6.73
N ARG A 16 14.92 -8.25 5.40
CA ARG A 16 15.57 -7.32 4.48
C ARG A 16 14.56 -6.71 3.52
N VAL A 17 14.74 -5.44 3.18
CA VAL A 17 13.97 -4.82 2.09
C VAL A 17 14.45 -5.38 0.77
N VAL A 18 13.52 -5.87 -0.02
CA VAL A 18 13.77 -6.46 -1.33
C VAL A 18 12.90 -5.80 -2.40
N LYS A 19 13.34 -5.83 -3.64
CA LYS A 19 12.51 -5.40 -4.78
C LYS A 19 12.77 -6.24 -6.01
N GLY A 20 11.69 -6.55 -6.73
CA GLY A 20 11.70 -7.26 -8.01
C GLY A 20 10.69 -6.66 -8.98
N THR A 21 10.51 -7.29 -10.14
CA THR A 21 9.48 -6.95 -11.12
C THR A 21 8.40 -8.04 -11.10
N ASN A 22 7.11 -7.64 -11.07
CA ASN A 22 5.97 -8.56 -10.98
C ASN A 22 6.15 -9.63 -9.87
N PHE A 23 6.64 -9.19 -8.70
CA PHE A 23 6.94 -10.05 -7.54
C PHE A 23 7.99 -11.16 -7.79
N GLN A 24 8.80 -11.06 -8.84
CA GLN A 24 9.86 -12.00 -9.21
C GLN A 24 11.23 -11.32 -9.27
N GLY A 25 12.32 -12.13 -9.23
CA GLY A 25 13.68 -11.61 -9.35
C GLY A 25 14.10 -10.67 -8.21
N LEU A 26 13.71 -10.96 -6.97
CA LEU A 26 13.93 -10.11 -5.79
C LEU A 26 15.43 -9.88 -5.55
N GLN A 27 15.82 -8.61 -5.47
CA GLN A 27 17.15 -8.13 -5.08
C GLN A 27 17.10 -7.52 -3.68
N ASP A 28 18.14 -7.72 -2.87
CA ASP A 28 18.32 -7.04 -1.58
C ASP A 28 18.60 -5.56 -1.81
N VAL A 29 17.91 -4.70 -1.07
CA VAL A 29 18.04 -3.25 -1.17
C VAL A 29 18.77 -2.68 0.05
N SER A 30 18.20 -2.88 1.26
CA SER A 30 18.69 -2.27 2.51
C SER A 30 18.06 -2.90 3.75
N SER A 31 18.49 -2.41 4.93
CA SER A 31 17.79 -2.63 6.20
C SER A 31 16.45 -1.86 6.21
N PRO A 32 15.33 -2.49 6.64
CA PRO A 32 14.06 -1.78 6.80
C PRO A 32 14.14 -0.59 7.75
N VAL A 33 14.95 -0.70 8.81
CA VAL A 33 15.13 0.35 9.82
C VAL A 33 15.83 1.58 9.23
N GLU A 34 16.96 1.36 8.55
CA GLU A 34 17.73 2.45 7.92
C GLU A 34 16.90 3.16 6.84
N LEU A 35 16.20 2.37 6.01
CA LEU A 35 15.42 2.92 4.92
C LEU A 35 14.15 3.63 5.42
N GLY A 36 13.49 3.09 6.45
CA GLY A 36 12.35 3.72 7.11
C GLY A 36 12.73 5.07 7.72
N LYS A 37 13.85 5.12 8.47
CA LYS A 37 14.41 6.36 9.01
C LYS A 37 14.70 7.37 7.91
N TYR A 38 15.39 6.93 6.85
CA TYR A 38 15.69 7.80 5.70
C TYR A 38 14.42 8.45 5.13
N TYR A 39 13.36 7.68 4.88
CA TYR A 39 12.11 8.23 4.33
C TYR A 39 11.40 9.17 5.30
N SER A 40 11.38 8.84 6.59
CA SER A 40 10.81 9.69 7.63
C SER A 40 11.51 11.06 7.70
N GLU A 41 12.83 11.10 7.54
CA GLU A 41 13.63 12.31 7.55
C GLU A 41 13.63 13.07 6.20
N ASN A 42 13.23 12.41 5.10
CA ASN A 42 13.26 12.97 3.75
C ASN A 42 11.86 13.16 3.14
N GLY A 43 10.89 13.51 3.98
CA GLY A 43 9.62 14.09 3.54
C GLY A 43 8.57 13.09 3.04
N ALA A 44 8.69 11.80 3.34
CA ALA A 44 7.57 10.87 3.16
C ALA A 44 6.40 11.27 4.06
N ASP A 45 5.16 11.10 3.58
CA ASP A 45 3.97 11.44 4.35
C ASP A 45 3.49 10.27 5.22
N GLU A 46 3.83 9.05 4.84
CA GLU A 46 3.49 7.79 5.48
C GLU A 46 4.50 6.73 5.01
N LEU A 47 4.67 5.65 5.77
CA LEU A 47 5.47 4.49 5.38
C LEU A 47 4.60 3.24 5.36
N VAL A 48 4.74 2.42 4.33
CA VAL A 48 4.13 1.09 4.25
C VAL A 48 5.20 0.03 4.44
N PHE A 49 4.93 -0.95 5.31
CA PHE A 49 5.77 -2.12 5.57
C PHE A 49 4.99 -3.39 5.24
N TYR A 50 5.39 -4.10 4.20
CA TYR A 50 4.81 -5.39 3.83
C TYR A 50 5.80 -6.54 4.02
N ASP A 51 5.45 -7.51 4.88
CA ASP A 51 6.10 -8.82 4.88
C ASP A 51 5.53 -9.65 3.73
N ILE A 52 6.21 -9.65 2.59
CA ILE A 52 5.69 -10.21 1.33
C ILE A 52 5.66 -11.73 1.29
N THR A 53 6.26 -12.42 2.26
CA THR A 53 6.30 -13.89 2.32
C THR A 53 5.48 -14.48 3.45
N ALA A 54 5.12 -13.71 4.48
CA ALA A 54 4.40 -14.20 5.64
C ALA A 54 3.09 -14.92 5.29
N SER A 55 2.30 -14.38 4.35
CA SER A 55 1.03 -14.97 3.92
C SER A 55 1.21 -16.26 3.13
N SER A 56 2.24 -16.35 2.29
CA SER A 56 2.52 -17.54 1.47
C SER A 56 3.20 -18.65 2.25
N GLU A 57 4.00 -18.30 3.26
CA GLU A 57 4.72 -19.23 4.14
C GLU A 57 3.89 -19.66 5.36
N GLY A 58 2.72 -19.04 5.58
CA GLY A 58 1.86 -19.34 6.72
C GLY A 58 2.49 -18.98 8.08
N ARG A 59 3.48 -18.07 8.10
CA ARG A 59 4.17 -17.61 9.31
C ARG A 59 3.65 -16.25 9.80
N LYS A 60 4.01 -15.93 11.03
CA LYS A 60 3.75 -14.59 11.59
C LYS A 60 4.75 -13.57 11.03
N LEU A 61 4.32 -12.31 10.97
CA LEU A 61 5.13 -11.16 10.59
C LEU A 61 6.34 -10.97 11.54
N PHE A 62 7.43 -10.39 11.04
CA PHE A 62 8.65 -10.07 11.83
C PHE A 62 8.39 -8.90 12.79
N THR A 63 7.95 -9.21 14.01
CA THR A 63 7.58 -8.21 15.02
C THR A 63 8.76 -7.41 15.56
N ASP A 64 9.92 -8.04 15.73
CA ASP A 64 11.12 -7.38 16.28
C ASP A 64 11.59 -6.26 15.35
N ILE A 65 11.71 -6.56 14.06
CA ILE A 65 12.09 -5.58 13.03
C ILE A 65 11.03 -4.48 12.90
N LEU A 66 9.75 -4.86 12.98
CA LEU A 66 8.65 -3.88 12.95
C LEU A 66 8.73 -2.90 14.12
N THR A 67 8.98 -3.39 15.32
CA THR A 67 9.12 -2.56 16.53
C THR A 67 10.31 -1.60 16.39
N GLU A 68 11.41 -2.07 15.84
CA GLU A 68 12.59 -1.24 15.59
C GLU A 68 12.31 -0.15 14.54
N VAL A 69 11.66 -0.48 13.42
CA VAL A 69 11.22 0.51 12.42
C VAL A 69 10.30 1.55 13.07
N ALA A 70 9.25 1.11 13.77
CA ALA A 70 8.28 2.00 14.41
C ALA A 70 8.92 2.96 15.42
N SER A 71 9.99 2.52 16.12
CA SER A 71 10.70 3.37 17.09
C SER A 71 11.59 4.44 16.46
N THR A 72 11.89 4.34 15.17
CA THR A 72 12.84 5.24 14.47
C THR A 72 12.19 6.23 13.54
N ILE A 73 10.89 6.09 13.25
CA ILE A 73 10.15 6.96 12.32
C ILE A 73 9.16 7.86 13.07
N PHE A 74 8.83 9.02 12.47
CA PHE A 74 7.89 10.01 13.01
C PHE A 74 6.73 10.32 12.05
N ILE A 75 6.48 9.40 11.11
CA ILE A 75 5.37 9.44 10.14
C ILE A 75 4.49 8.21 10.36
N PRO A 76 3.19 8.26 9.97
CA PRO A 76 2.31 7.10 10.11
C PRO A 76 2.87 5.84 9.45
N LEU A 77 2.69 4.70 10.11
CA LEU A 77 3.16 3.38 9.68
C LEU A 77 1.98 2.46 9.40
N THR A 78 1.81 2.07 8.14
CA THR A 78 0.88 1.02 7.74
C THR A 78 1.61 -0.29 7.56
N VAL A 79 1.11 -1.36 8.19
CA VAL A 79 1.78 -2.67 8.20
C VAL A 79 0.87 -3.76 7.67
N GLY A 80 1.39 -4.61 6.79
CA GLY A 80 0.68 -5.76 6.25
C GLY A 80 1.58 -6.97 6.01
N GLY A 81 0.96 -8.05 5.56
CA GLY A 81 1.59 -9.36 5.38
C GLY A 81 1.26 -10.34 6.51
N GLY A 82 0.64 -11.47 6.16
CA GLY A 82 0.31 -12.51 7.10
C GLY A 82 -0.79 -12.19 8.12
N ILE A 83 -1.57 -11.13 7.90
CA ILE A 83 -2.67 -10.70 8.78
C ILE A 83 -3.92 -11.55 8.48
N ASN A 84 -4.39 -12.33 9.47
CA ASN A 84 -5.48 -13.28 9.31
C ASN A 84 -6.53 -13.24 10.42
N THR A 85 -6.19 -12.71 11.58
CA THR A 85 -7.01 -12.71 12.80
C THR A 85 -6.96 -11.36 13.50
N LEU A 86 -7.87 -11.14 14.48
CA LEU A 86 -7.80 -9.96 15.35
C LEU A 86 -6.56 -9.94 16.23
N GLU A 87 -6.03 -11.11 16.59
CA GLU A 87 -4.78 -11.22 17.34
C GLU A 87 -3.58 -10.74 16.50
N ASP A 88 -3.64 -10.92 15.18
CA ASP A 88 -2.62 -10.37 14.28
C ASP A 88 -2.70 -8.84 14.23
N PHE A 89 -3.92 -8.26 14.17
CA PHE A 89 -4.10 -6.80 14.30
C PHE A 89 -3.54 -6.27 15.61
N ASP A 90 -3.94 -6.89 16.74
CA ASP A 90 -3.49 -6.49 18.08
C ASP A 90 -1.97 -6.52 18.21
N ARG A 91 -1.34 -7.58 17.69
CA ARG A 91 0.12 -7.74 17.71
C ARG A 91 0.82 -6.63 16.92
N VAL A 92 0.35 -6.33 15.72
CA VAL A 92 0.96 -5.33 14.82
C VAL A 92 0.79 -3.91 15.38
N LEU A 93 -0.39 -3.56 15.87
CA LEU A 93 -0.64 -2.27 16.52
C LEU A 93 0.22 -2.09 17.80
N LYS A 94 0.40 -3.14 18.60
CA LYS A 94 1.28 -3.11 19.77
C LYS A 94 2.77 -2.97 19.44
N CYS A 95 3.18 -3.33 18.23
CA CYS A 95 4.54 -3.09 17.76
C CYS A 95 4.75 -1.66 17.26
N GLY A 96 3.72 -0.80 17.27
CA GLY A 96 3.83 0.61 16.91
C GLY A 96 3.28 0.97 15.53
N ALA A 97 2.57 0.07 14.86
CA ALA A 97 1.85 0.42 13.63
C ALA A 97 0.63 1.30 13.94
N ASP A 98 0.36 2.29 13.08
CA ASP A 98 -0.84 3.12 13.12
C ASP A 98 -2.02 2.47 12.41
N LYS A 99 -1.73 1.72 11.33
CA LYS A 99 -2.72 1.06 10.50
C LYS A 99 -2.29 -0.37 10.16
N VAL A 100 -3.27 -1.23 9.95
CA VAL A 100 -3.05 -2.63 9.56
C VAL A 100 -3.69 -2.91 8.21
N SER A 101 -2.86 -3.35 7.27
CA SER A 101 -3.27 -3.65 5.90
C SER A 101 -3.55 -5.14 5.73
N VAL A 102 -4.74 -5.47 5.20
CA VAL A 102 -5.20 -6.85 5.01
C VAL A 102 -5.70 -7.08 3.58
N ASN A 103 -5.29 -8.21 2.98
CA ASN A 103 -5.82 -8.71 1.69
C ASN A 103 -6.31 -10.16 1.86
N SER A 104 -5.45 -11.16 1.75
CA SER A 104 -5.81 -12.59 1.76
C SER A 104 -6.54 -13.02 3.03
N GLY A 105 -6.29 -12.37 4.17
CA GLY A 105 -7.03 -12.63 5.41
C GLY A 105 -8.48 -12.21 5.31
N ALA A 106 -8.76 -11.05 4.72
CA ALA A 106 -10.12 -10.56 4.47
C ALA A 106 -10.85 -11.38 3.41
N ILE A 107 -10.14 -11.86 2.37
CA ILE A 107 -10.70 -12.75 1.35
C ILE A 107 -11.18 -14.05 1.99
N ARG A 108 -10.39 -14.65 2.89
CA ARG A 108 -10.77 -15.89 3.60
C ARG A 108 -11.86 -15.68 4.65
N ASN A 109 -11.82 -14.54 5.34
CA ASN A 109 -12.79 -14.17 6.37
C ASN A 109 -13.20 -12.70 6.20
N PRO A 110 -14.25 -12.41 5.42
CA PRO A 110 -14.72 -11.05 5.19
C PRO A 110 -15.17 -10.31 6.47
N ASP A 111 -15.54 -11.03 7.52
CA ASP A 111 -15.95 -10.44 8.80
C ASP A 111 -14.78 -9.84 9.58
N LEU A 112 -13.54 -10.24 9.25
CA LEU A 112 -12.32 -9.73 9.91
C LEU A 112 -12.24 -8.19 9.83
N ILE A 113 -12.57 -7.60 8.69
CA ILE A 113 -12.59 -6.13 8.51
C ILE A 113 -13.54 -5.48 9.51
N GLY A 114 -14.79 -5.96 9.56
CA GLY A 114 -15.79 -5.40 10.46
C GLY A 114 -15.48 -5.63 11.94
N GLN A 115 -14.88 -6.76 12.28
CA GLN A 115 -14.42 -7.02 13.64
C GLN A 115 -13.28 -6.10 14.04
N ALA A 116 -12.29 -5.88 13.16
CA ALA A 116 -11.17 -4.99 13.39
C ALA A 116 -11.63 -3.53 13.50
N ALA A 117 -12.50 -3.07 12.59
CA ALA A 117 -13.06 -1.72 12.62
C ALA A 117 -13.83 -1.43 13.92
N ARG A 118 -14.66 -2.36 14.39
CA ARG A 118 -15.36 -2.20 15.67
C ARG A 118 -14.43 -2.15 16.89
N LYS A 119 -13.30 -2.83 16.85
CA LYS A 119 -12.38 -2.92 17.98
C LYS A 119 -11.35 -1.78 18.00
N TYR A 120 -10.84 -1.38 16.83
CA TYR A 120 -9.71 -0.44 16.73
C TYR A 120 -10.08 0.87 16.03
N GLY A 121 -11.28 0.97 15.44
CA GLY A 121 -11.70 2.06 14.57
C GLY A 121 -11.38 1.74 13.09
N ASP A 122 -12.23 2.23 12.20
CA ASP A 122 -12.10 2.05 10.75
C ASP A 122 -10.79 2.66 10.20
N GLN A 123 -10.35 3.79 10.77
CA GLN A 123 -9.09 4.46 10.43
C GLN A 123 -7.84 3.57 10.61
N CYS A 124 -7.92 2.50 11.42
CA CYS A 124 -6.83 1.53 11.60
C CYS A 124 -6.88 0.39 10.56
N VAL A 125 -7.93 0.28 9.75
CA VAL A 125 -8.16 -0.85 8.85
C VAL A 125 -7.94 -0.42 7.41
N VAL A 126 -6.90 -0.94 6.78
CA VAL A 126 -6.57 -0.72 5.38
C VAL A 126 -6.86 -1.99 4.58
N LEU A 127 -7.73 -1.89 3.57
CA LEU A 127 -7.87 -2.95 2.58
C LEU A 127 -6.74 -2.83 1.55
N SER A 128 -5.87 -3.83 1.45
CA SER A 128 -4.99 -3.97 0.29
C SER A 128 -5.67 -4.87 -0.74
N ALA A 129 -5.90 -4.35 -1.94
CA ALA A 129 -6.52 -5.10 -3.02
C ALA A 129 -5.51 -5.26 -4.16
N ASP A 130 -5.05 -6.50 -4.37
CA ASP A 130 -4.25 -6.87 -5.54
C ASP A 130 -5.22 -7.14 -6.69
N VAL A 131 -5.17 -6.33 -7.72
CA VAL A 131 -6.15 -6.36 -8.82
C VAL A 131 -5.44 -6.57 -10.15
N LYS A 132 -6.04 -7.40 -10.98
CA LYS A 132 -5.58 -7.68 -12.35
C LYS A 132 -6.75 -7.63 -13.32
N ARG A 133 -6.47 -7.21 -14.54
CA ARG A 133 -7.44 -7.26 -15.65
C ARG A 133 -7.46 -8.68 -16.24
N VAL A 134 -8.61 -9.35 -16.15
CA VAL A 134 -8.84 -10.70 -16.68
C VAL A 134 -10.10 -10.64 -17.54
N GLU A 135 -9.98 -10.99 -18.81
CA GLU A 135 -11.12 -11.03 -19.78
C GLU A 135 -11.97 -9.75 -19.78
N GLY A 136 -11.31 -8.59 -19.67
CA GLY A 136 -11.97 -7.28 -19.67
C GLY A 136 -12.57 -6.83 -18.34
N SER A 137 -12.47 -7.64 -17.29
CA SER A 137 -12.95 -7.34 -15.92
C SER A 137 -11.79 -7.15 -14.96
N PHE A 138 -11.96 -6.34 -13.93
CA PHE A 138 -11.02 -6.23 -12.82
C PHE A 138 -11.30 -7.34 -11.80
N ARG A 139 -10.34 -8.21 -11.54
CA ARG A 139 -10.45 -9.31 -10.58
C ARG A 139 -9.48 -9.16 -9.42
N VAL A 140 -9.93 -9.56 -8.24
CA VAL A 140 -9.13 -9.58 -7.01
C VAL A 140 -8.29 -10.83 -6.95
N PHE A 141 -7.02 -10.65 -6.56
CA PHE A 141 -6.07 -11.74 -6.37
C PHE A 141 -5.67 -11.87 -4.89
N ALA A 142 -5.46 -13.11 -4.47
CA ALA A 142 -4.94 -13.46 -3.15
C ALA A 142 -3.45 -13.85 -3.22
N LYS A 143 -2.85 -14.07 -2.03
CA LYS A 143 -1.48 -14.60 -1.86
C LYS A 143 -0.41 -13.79 -2.59
N GLY A 144 -0.52 -12.45 -2.53
CA GLY A 144 0.42 -11.55 -3.22
C GLY A 144 0.32 -11.69 -4.73
N GLY A 145 -0.87 -11.63 -5.29
CA GLY A 145 -1.12 -11.62 -6.72
C GLY A 145 -1.02 -12.98 -7.43
N ARG A 146 -0.94 -14.10 -6.67
CA ARG A 146 -0.69 -15.45 -7.24
C ARG A 146 -1.95 -16.28 -7.48
N GLU A 147 -3.06 -15.96 -6.83
CA GLU A 147 -4.30 -16.73 -6.88
C GLU A 147 -5.47 -15.85 -7.30
N ASP A 148 -6.04 -16.12 -8.48
CA ASP A 148 -7.28 -15.49 -8.93
C ASP A 148 -8.44 -15.99 -8.06
N THR A 149 -9.13 -15.07 -7.40
CA THR A 149 -10.27 -15.40 -6.54
C THR A 149 -11.58 -15.54 -7.32
N GLY A 150 -11.61 -15.11 -8.57
CA GLY A 150 -12.82 -14.99 -9.38
C GLY A 150 -13.73 -13.83 -8.98
N MET A 151 -13.40 -13.09 -7.90
CA MET A 151 -14.22 -11.96 -7.42
C MET A 151 -13.98 -10.71 -8.25
N GLU A 152 -15.07 -10.01 -8.59
CA GLU A 152 -15.02 -8.69 -9.23
C GLU A 152 -14.54 -7.66 -8.21
N ALA A 153 -13.53 -6.85 -8.62
CA ALA A 153 -12.78 -6.00 -7.70
C ALA A 153 -13.61 -4.87 -7.09
N ILE A 154 -14.42 -4.17 -7.89
CA ILE A 154 -15.19 -3.01 -7.40
C ILE A 154 -16.22 -3.46 -6.38
N SER A 155 -16.93 -4.55 -6.66
CA SER A 155 -17.91 -5.14 -5.75
C SER A 155 -17.27 -5.58 -4.43
N TRP A 156 -16.10 -6.22 -4.51
CA TRP A 156 -15.35 -6.65 -3.34
C TRP A 156 -14.89 -5.47 -2.48
N ILE A 157 -14.24 -4.47 -3.10
CA ILE A 157 -13.73 -3.29 -2.41
C ILE A 157 -14.86 -2.50 -1.75
N THR A 158 -15.96 -2.26 -2.48
CA THR A 158 -17.14 -1.58 -1.94
C THR A 158 -17.73 -2.33 -0.74
N ARG A 159 -17.79 -3.66 -0.80
CA ARG A 159 -18.22 -4.49 0.33
C ARG A 159 -17.29 -4.33 1.53
N CYS A 160 -15.98 -4.34 1.33
CA CYS A 160 -15.01 -4.17 2.40
C CYS A 160 -15.08 -2.79 3.05
N VAL A 161 -15.26 -1.73 2.26
CA VAL A 161 -15.47 -0.36 2.77
C VAL A 161 -16.74 -0.28 3.61
N ARG A 162 -17.86 -0.83 3.13
CA ARG A 162 -19.10 -0.91 3.91
C ARG A 162 -18.96 -1.70 5.20
N ASN A 163 -18.06 -2.65 5.26
CA ASN A 163 -17.76 -3.44 6.46
C ASN A 163 -16.79 -2.72 7.42
N GLY A 164 -16.21 -1.57 7.05
CA GLY A 164 -15.38 -0.75 7.93
C GLY A 164 -13.90 -0.66 7.54
N ALA A 165 -13.53 -0.97 6.29
CA ALA A 165 -12.21 -0.56 5.79
C ALA A 165 -12.20 0.96 5.63
N GLY A 166 -11.34 1.65 6.37
CA GLY A 166 -11.24 3.11 6.37
C GLY A 166 -10.29 3.66 5.29
N GLU A 167 -9.57 2.80 4.58
CA GLU A 167 -8.66 3.17 3.50
C GLU A 167 -8.44 1.98 2.55
N VAL A 168 -8.16 2.26 1.28
CA VAL A 168 -7.88 1.24 0.26
C VAL A 168 -6.50 1.48 -0.37
N VAL A 169 -5.61 0.49 -0.31
CA VAL A 169 -4.43 0.41 -1.17
C VAL A 169 -4.78 -0.45 -2.37
N LEU A 170 -4.77 0.16 -3.55
CA LEU A 170 -5.13 -0.49 -4.80
C LEU A 170 -3.86 -0.81 -5.59
N ASN A 171 -3.46 -2.08 -5.59
CA ASN A 171 -2.28 -2.58 -6.29
C ASN A 171 -2.67 -3.10 -7.67
N SER A 172 -2.18 -2.47 -8.73
CA SER A 172 -2.30 -3.01 -10.08
C SER A 172 -1.19 -4.03 -10.34
N ILE A 173 -1.57 -5.30 -10.50
CA ILE A 173 -0.64 -6.38 -10.87
C ILE A 173 -0.13 -6.15 -12.31
N ASP A 174 -0.97 -5.62 -13.18
CA ASP A 174 -0.64 -5.41 -14.60
C ASP A 174 0.46 -4.36 -14.79
N THR A 175 0.52 -3.37 -13.92
CA THR A 175 1.50 -2.27 -14.01
C THR A 175 2.66 -2.36 -13.02
N ASP A 176 2.59 -3.26 -12.01
CA ASP A 176 3.62 -3.35 -10.97
C ASP A 176 5.00 -3.68 -11.55
N GLY A 177 5.98 -2.81 -11.26
CA GLY A 177 7.35 -2.93 -11.74
C GLY A 177 7.56 -2.59 -13.22
N VAL A 178 6.50 -2.31 -14.00
CA VAL A 178 6.58 -1.98 -15.43
C VAL A 178 7.11 -0.57 -15.66
N LYS A 179 6.90 0.36 -14.69
CA LYS A 179 7.33 1.77 -14.76
C LYS A 179 6.73 2.55 -15.95
N GLY A 180 5.51 2.20 -16.36
CA GLY A 180 4.78 2.84 -17.46
C GLY A 180 3.64 3.76 -17.00
N GLY A 181 3.60 4.11 -15.73
CA GLY A 181 2.54 4.91 -15.09
C GLY A 181 1.55 4.06 -14.30
N PHE A 182 0.76 4.72 -13.47
CA PHE A 182 -0.31 4.10 -12.68
C PHE A 182 -1.46 3.62 -13.58
N ASP A 183 -2.20 2.59 -13.15
CA ASP A 183 -3.40 2.09 -13.86
C ASP A 183 -4.59 3.04 -13.64
N LEU A 184 -4.62 4.15 -14.40
CA LEU A 184 -5.64 5.18 -14.24
C LEU A 184 -7.07 4.65 -14.39
N PRO A 185 -7.40 3.79 -15.39
CA PRO A 185 -8.77 3.27 -15.52
C PRO A 185 -9.24 2.44 -14.32
N MET A 186 -8.35 1.65 -13.72
CA MET A 186 -8.68 0.88 -12.51
C MET A 186 -8.87 1.79 -11.29
N LEU A 187 -7.98 2.76 -11.12
CA LEU A 187 -8.04 3.74 -10.04
C LEU A 187 -9.29 4.62 -10.13
N GLU A 188 -9.66 5.07 -11.34
CA GLU A 188 -10.89 5.83 -11.58
C GLU A 188 -12.11 5.02 -11.16
N ALA A 189 -12.24 3.79 -11.66
CA ALA A 189 -13.38 2.93 -11.36
C ALA A 189 -13.56 2.68 -9.86
N VAL A 190 -12.47 2.51 -9.10
CA VAL A 190 -12.54 2.30 -7.65
C VAL A 190 -12.77 3.60 -6.90
N SER A 191 -12.05 4.69 -7.22
CA SER A 191 -12.21 5.97 -6.51
C SER A 191 -13.55 6.65 -6.73
N GLU A 192 -14.29 6.29 -7.79
CA GLU A 192 -15.68 6.70 -7.99
C GLU A 192 -16.68 5.83 -7.22
N ALA A 193 -16.32 4.62 -6.83
CA ALA A 193 -17.19 3.66 -6.16
C ALA A 193 -17.12 3.70 -4.63
N VAL A 194 -16.12 4.37 -4.04
CA VAL A 194 -15.91 4.44 -2.59
C VAL A 194 -15.66 5.87 -2.11
N ASP A 195 -16.03 6.14 -0.84
CA ASP A 195 -15.89 7.45 -0.19
C ASP A 195 -14.73 7.49 0.84
N VAL A 196 -13.90 6.44 0.89
CA VAL A 196 -12.69 6.39 1.72
C VAL A 196 -11.45 6.71 0.90
N PRO A 197 -10.35 7.14 1.52
CA PRO A 197 -9.09 7.40 0.83
C PRO A 197 -8.61 6.21 -0.01
N VAL A 198 -8.18 6.50 -1.25
CA VAL A 198 -7.61 5.52 -2.17
C VAL A 198 -6.13 5.83 -2.41
N ILE A 199 -5.29 4.84 -2.20
CA ILE A 199 -3.84 4.89 -2.45
C ILE A 199 -3.55 4.12 -3.73
N ALA A 200 -3.01 4.80 -4.74
CA ALA A 200 -2.56 4.20 -5.98
C ALA A 200 -1.23 3.46 -5.78
N SER A 201 -1.14 2.20 -6.19
CA SER A 201 0.07 1.37 -6.10
C SER A 201 0.28 0.55 -7.37
N GLY A 202 1.55 0.45 -7.78
CA GLY A 202 1.97 -0.25 -8.99
C GLY A 202 2.02 0.64 -10.24
N GLY A 203 3.18 0.65 -10.93
CA GLY A 203 3.36 1.30 -12.22
C GLY A 203 4.18 2.58 -12.22
N ALA A 204 4.36 3.28 -11.09
CA ALA A 204 5.14 4.52 -11.06
C ALA A 204 6.58 4.31 -11.57
N GLY A 205 6.97 5.06 -12.58
CA GLY A 205 8.31 5.07 -13.18
C GLY A 205 9.06 6.39 -12.98
N GLY A 206 8.34 7.49 -12.72
CA GLY A 206 8.95 8.81 -12.56
C GLY A 206 8.01 9.85 -11.95
N VAL A 207 8.50 11.08 -11.89
CA VAL A 207 7.78 12.23 -11.32
C VAL A 207 6.48 12.52 -12.08
N GLU A 208 6.52 12.46 -13.41
CA GLU A 208 5.39 12.78 -14.29
C GLU A 208 4.19 11.83 -14.08
N ASP A 209 4.43 10.60 -13.62
CA ASP A 209 3.35 9.65 -13.36
C ASP A 209 2.51 10.11 -12.17
N PHE A 210 3.12 10.71 -11.14
CA PHE A 210 2.40 11.29 -10.00
C PHE A 210 1.65 12.56 -10.40
N VAL A 211 2.24 13.42 -11.24
CA VAL A 211 1.57 14.61 -11.78
C VAL A 211 0.33 14.18 -12.57
N THR A 212 0.49 13.21 -13.47
CA THR A 212 -0.59 12.66 -14.30
C THR A 212 -1.68 12.04 -13.41
N LEU A 213 -1.31 11.22 -12.42
CA LEU A 213 -2.24 10.60 -11.48
C LEU A 213 -3.14 11.64 -10.81
N PHE A 214 -2.53 12.61 -10.14
CA PHE A 214 -3.29 13.54 -9.29
C PHE A 214 -4.05 14.62 -10.08
N LYS A 215 -3.60 14.96 -11.30
CA LYS A 215 -4.35 15.83 -12.21
C LYS A 215 -5.55 15.13 -12.83
N THR A 216 -5.37 13.88 -13.25
CA THR A 216 -6.42 13.10 -13.92
C THR A 216 -7.46 12.59 -12.91
N LEU A 217 -7.00 12.14 -11.73
CA LEU A 217 -7.84 11.51 -10.72
C LEU A 217 -7.74 12.27 -9.36
N PRO A 218 -8.40 13.42 -9.23
CA PRO A 218 -8.32 14.23 -8.00
C PRO A 218 -8.91 13.55 -6.76
N LYS A 219 -9.69 12.48 -6.92
CA LYS A 219 -10.22 11.64 -5.82
C LYS A 219 -9.20 10.65 -5.27
N VAL A 220 -8.12 10.36 -5.97
CA VAL A 220 -7.02 9.52 -5.44
C VAL A 220 -6.20 10.34 -4.44
N ASP A 221 -6.01 9.82 -3.24
CA ASP A 221 -5.44 10.55 -2.09
C ASP A 221 -3.94 10.39 -1.93
N ALA A 222 -3.38 9.32 -2.47
CA ALA A 222 -1.95 9.06 -2.34
C ALA A 222 -1.40 8.26 -3.53
N GLY A 223 -0.10 8.44 -3.76
CA GLY A 223 0.70 7.60 -4.64
C GLY A 223 1.75 6.83 -3.84
N LEU A 224 1.74 5.51 -3.97
CA LEU A 224 2.67 4.60 -3.33
C LEU A 224 3.64 4.04 -4.37
N ALA A 225 4.93 4.06 -4.04
CA ALA A 225 5.97 3.47 -4.87
C ALA A 225 7.11 2.89 -4.02
N ALA A 226 7.88 2.00 -4.62
CA ALA A 226 9.02 1.34 -3.99
C ALA A 226 10.32 1.58 -4.79
N SER A 227 10.48 0.92 -5.92
CA SER A 227 11.75 0.86 -6.67
C SER A 227 12.31 2.23 -7.04
N ILE A 228 11.49 3.16 -7.51
CA ILE A 228 11.96 4.50 -7.94
C ILE A 228 12.52 5.32 -6.77
N PHE A 229 12.01 5.11 -5.56
CA PHE A 229 12.52 5.72 -4.34
C PHE A 229 13.76 4.98 -3.82
N HIS A 230 13.70 3.63 -3.76
CA HIS A 230 14.79 2.82 -3.23
C HIS A 230 16.09 2.95 -4.03
N PHE A 231 15.98 3.08 -5.34
CA PHE A 231 17.14 3.24 -6.24
C PHE A 231 17.49 4.71 -6.52
N GLY A 232 16.88 5.65 -5.80
CA GLY A 232 17.18 7.09 -5.91
C GLY A 232 16.84 7.71 -7.27
N GLN A 233 15.98 7.06 -8.08
CA GLN A 233 15.52 7.59 -9.37
C GLN A 233 14.62 8.81 -9.18
N VAL A 234 13.85 8.83 -8.09
CA VAL A 234 13.01 9.95 -7.66
C VAL A 234 13.29 10.21 -6.18
N LYS A 235 13.57 11.46 -5.84
CA LYS A 235 13.65 11.90 -4.43
C LYS A 235 12.31 12.55 -4.04
N ILE A 236 11.77 12.16 -2.89
CA ILE A 236 10.46 12.61 -2.42
C ILE A 236 10.37 14.14 -2.29
N PRO A 237 11.36 14.86 -1.72
CA PRO A 237 11.31 16.32 -1.66
C PRO A 237 11.25 16.97 -3.05
N GLU A 238 12.03 16.47 -4.02
CA GLU A 238 12.05 16.99 -5.40
C GLU A 238 10.70 16.72 -6.09
N LEU A 239 10.13 15.50 -5.93
CA LEU A 239 8.79 15.17 -6.42
C LEU A 239 7.74 16.14 -5.87
N LYS A 240 7.75 16.41 -4.57
CA LYS A 240 6.78 17.32 -3.94
C LYS A 240 6.90 18.77 -4.43
N VAL A 241 8.09 19.23 -4.76
CA VAL A 241 8.29 20.55 -5.39
C VAL A 241 7.59 20.57 -6.76
N VAL A 242 7.83 19.59 -7.61
CA VAL A 242 7.19 19.50 -8.95
C VAL A 242 5.67 19.38 -8.83
N LEU A 243 5.16 18.61 -7.88
CA LEU A 243 3.71 18.52 -7.63
C LEU A 243 3.11 19.89 -7.30
N ARG A 244 3.76 20.68 -6.43
CA ARG A 244 3.31 22.05 -6.11
C ARG A 244 3.36 22.98 -7.30
N GLU A 245 4.41 22.92 -8.13
CA GLU A 245 4.52 23.69 -9.38
C GLU A 245 3.41 23.33 -10.37
N ASN A 246 2.81 22.16 -10.24
CA ASN A 246 1.67 21.69 -11.01
C ASN A 246 0.31 21.88 -10.32
N ASP A 247 0.22 22.77 -9.29
CA ASP A 247 -0.99 23.09 -8.54
C ASP A 247 -1.57 21.89 -7.75
N ILE A 248 -0.76 20.88 -7.46
CA ILE A 248 -1.14 19.72 -6.64
C ILE A 248 -0.73 20.00 -5.19
N SER A 249 -1.72 20.00 -4.29
CA SER A 249 -1.49 20.27 -2.87
C SER A 249 -0.77 19.10 -2.20
N VAL A 250 0.43 19.33 -1.68
CA VAL A 250 1.24 18.39 -0.91
C VAL A 250 1.82 19.07 0.33
N ARG A 251 2.14 18.31 1.37
CA ARG A 251 2.88 18.79 2.54
C ARG A 251 4.39 18.73 2.23
N LEU A 252 5.12 19.83 2.47
CA LEU A 252 6.59 19.89 2.35
C LEU A 252 7.24 19.55 3.69
#